data_2ece5136d9ce0f0b95f5153a681ed05e
#
_entry.id   2ece5136d9ce0f0b95f5153a681ed05e
#
_cell.length_a   1.000
_cell.length_b   1.000
_cell.length_c   1.000
_cell.angle_alpha   90.00
_cell.angle_beta   90.00
_cell.angle_gamma   90.00
#
_symmetry.space_group_name_H-M   'P 1'
#
loop_
_entity.id
_entity.type
_entity.pdbx_description
1 polymer ?
#
loop_
_entity_poly.entity_id
_entity_poly.type
_entity_poly.pdbx_seq_one_letter_code
_entity_poly.pdbx_strand_id
1 'polypeptide(L)' 'MAKVIFTVTTKEVFTDAGQDKEVIDVNVLIEDVNYESPNAADHMASIIHRMSKQIIKAANIHYMNEWKARSGNTESNTTH' A
#
# COMPACT_ATOMS: atom_id res chain seq x y z
N MET A 1 5.75 5.79 22.32
CA MET A 1 6.47 5.75 21.03
C MET A 1 5.46 5.82 19.89
N ALA A 2 5.63 6.80 19.01
CA ALA A 2 4.71 6.98 17.90
C ALA A 2 4.82 5.84 16.89
N LYS A 3 3.69 5.41 16.36
CA LYS A 3 3.63 4.31 15.40
C LYS A 3 2.63 4.63 14.30
N VAL A 4 2.97 4.22 13.08
CA VAL A 4 2.03 4.18 11.98
C VAL A 4 2.01 2.74 11.48
N ILE A 5 0.84 2.12 11.47
CA ILE A 5 0.67 0.71 11.13
C ILE A 5 -0.17 0.61 9.87
N PHE A 6 0.41 0.00 8.83
CA PHE A 6 -0.31 -0.33 7.61
C PHE A 6 -0.65 -1.81 7.64
N THR A 7 -1.94 -2.11 7.58
CA THR A 7 -2.40 -3.51 7.54
C THR A 7 -2.97 -3.78 6.16
N VAL A 8 -2.40 -4.76 5.49
CA VAL A 8 -2.78 -5.12 4.12
C VAL A 8 -3.47 -6.48 4.15
N THR A 9 -4.70 -6.52 3.68
CA THR A 9 -5.48 -7.75 3.67
C THR A 9 -6.11 -7.97 2.32
N THR A 10 -6.33 -9.24 1.96
CA THR A 10 -7.12 -9.58 0.80
C THR A 10 -8.59 -9.54 1.18
N LYS A 11 -9.34 -8.64 0.58
CA LYS A 11 -10.74 -8.45 0.88
C LYS A 11 -11.61 -9.48 0.19
N GLU A 12 -11.33 -9.75 -1.09
CA GLU A 12 -12.03 -10.80 -1.82
C GLU A 12 -11.18 -11.25 -3.00
N VAL A 13 -11.47 -12.47 -3.44
CA VAL A 13 -10.83 -13.07 -4.61
C VAL A 13 -11.93 -13.43 -5.59
N PHE A 14 -11.75 -13.10 -6.85
CA PHE A 14 -12.73 -13.44 -7.87
C PHE A 14 -12.01 -13.78 -9.18
N THR A 15 -12.72 -14.50 -10.04
CA THR A 15 -12.19 -14.89 -11.35
C THR A 15 -12.80 -14.01 -12.43
N ASP A 16 -11.95 -13.44 -13.26
CA ASP A 16 -12.36 -12.60 -14.36
C ASP A 16 -11.55 -12.96 -15.59
N ALA A 17 -12.23 -13.33 -16.66
CA ALA A 17 -11.60 -13.72 -17.94
C ALA A 17 -10.60 -14.86 -17.75
N GLY A 18 -10.90 -15.79 -16.87
CA GLY A 18 -10.05 -16.96 -16.62
C GLY A 18 -8.88 -16.69 -15.70
N GLN A 19 -8.81 -15.51 -15.12
CA GLN A 19 -7.73 -15.12 -14.20
C GLN A 19 -8.29 -14.80 -12.83
N ASP A 20 -7.60 -15.25 -11.81
CA ASP A 20 -7.96 -14.92 -10.44
C ASP A 20 -7.46 -13.51 -10.12
N LYS A 21 -8.35 -12.71 -9.56
CA LYS A 21 -8.04 -11.35 -9.15
C LYS A 21 -8.37 -11.18 -7.68
N GLU A 22 -7.56 -10.38 -7.01
CA GLU A 22 -7.75 -10.12 -5.60
C GLU A 22 -8.00 -8.64 -5.37
N VAL A 23 -8.96 -8.36 -4.52
CA VAL A 23 -9.21 -6.99 -4.04
C VAL A 23 -8.51 -6.85 -2.71
N ILE A 24 -7.62 -5.89 -2.64
CA ILE A 24 -6.79 -5.67 -1.47
C ILE A 24 -7.32 -4.46 -0.70
N ASP A 25 -7.39 -4.60 0.60
CA ASP A 25 -7.75 -3.51 1.49
C ASP A 25 -6.55 -3.13 2.33
N VAL A 26 -6.33 -1.82 2.49
CA VAL A 26 -5.23 -1.30 3.29
C VAL A 26 -5.79 -0.39 4.36
N ASN A 27 -5.54 -0.74 5.60
CA ASN A 27 -5.89 0.07 6.75
C ASN A 27 -4.65 0.76 7.28
N VAL A 28 -4.83 2.00 7.71
CA VAL A 28 -3.73 2.78 8.29
C VAL A 28 -4.17 3.23 9.68
N LEU A 29 -3.33 2.92 10.65
CA LEU A 29 -3.61 3.29 12.03
C LEU A 29 -2.41 4.05 12.59
N ILE A 30 -2.69 5.14 13.30
CA ILE A 30 -1.66 5.88 14.00
C ILE A 30 -1.89 5.74 15.51
N GLU A 31 -0.81 5.45 16.25
CA GLU A 31 -0.90 5.20 17.68
C GLU A 31 0.22 5.90 18.44
N ASP A 32 -0.06 6.20 19.68
CA ASP A 32 0.95 6.66 20.65
C ASP A 32 1.63 7.98 20.25
N VAL A 33 0.91 8.84 19.56
CA VAL A 33 1.40 10.17 19.21
C VAL A 33 1.05 11.12 20.33
N ASN A 34 2.06 11.86 20.80
CA ASN A 34 1.84 12.90 21.78
C ASN A 34 1.53 14.21 21.04
N TYR A 35 0.26 14.59 21.04
CA TYR A 35 -0.17 15.79 20.32
C TYR A 35 0.04 17.07 21.11
N GLU A 36 0.21 16.97 22.43
CA GLU A 36 0.42 18.15 23.26
C GLU A 36 1.87 18.65 23.20
N SER A 37 2.80 17.73 23.22
CA SER A 37 4.21 18.05 23.18
C SER A 37 4.93 17.07 22.27
N PRO A 38 4.72 17.18 20.96
CA PRO A 38 5.23 16.19 20.02
C PRO A 38 6.76 16.29 19.87
N ASN A 39 7.39 15.13 19.77
CA ASN A 39 8.80 15.03 19.43
C ASN A 39 8.94 14.77 17.93
N ALA A 40 10.18 14.59 17.47
CA ALA A 40 10.42 14.36 16.03
C ALA A 40 9.69 13.14 15.50
N ALA A 41 9.67 12.05 16.28
CA ALA A 41 8.98 10.83 15.88
C ALA A 41 7.47 11.06 15.75
N ASP A 42 6.90 11.84 16.67
CA ASP A 42 5.47 12.17 16.63
C ASP A 42 5.14 12.97 15.37
N HIS A 43 5.99 13.95 15.03
CA HIS A 43 5.82 14.74 13.81
C HIS A 43 5.91 13.86 12.56
N MET A 44 6.91 13.00 12.52
CA MET A 44 7.11 12.11 11.36
C MET A 44 5.94 11.16 11.20
N ALA A 45 5.45 10.57 12.29
CA ALA A 45 4.30 9.67 12.25
C ALA A 45 3.07 10.39 11.72
N SER A 46 2.84 11.62 12.15
CA SER A 46 1.71 12.42 11.68
C SER A 46 1.81 12.71 10.19
N ILE A 47 3.00 13.03 9.71
CA ILE A 47 3.23 13.30 8.28
C ILE A 47 2.95 12.04 7.46
N ILE A 48 3.51 10.91 7.88
CA ILE A 48 3.30 9.63 7.18
C ILE A 48 1.82 9.27 7.15
N HIS A 49 1.12 9.48 8.26
CA HIS A 49 -0.32 9.20 8.33
C HIS A 49 -1.08 10.07 7.34
N ARG A 50 -0.75 11.36 7.26
CA ARG A 50 -1.42 12.28 6.31
C ARG A 50 -1.12 11.91 4.87
N MET A 51 0.07 11.35 4.61
CA MET A 51 0.47 10.94 3.27
C MET A 51 0.05 9.52 2.92
N SER A 52 -0.67 8.86 3.82
CA SER A 52 -0.97 7.43 3.65
C SER A 52 -1.70 7.12 2.34
N LYS A 53 -2.63 7.99 1.91
CA LYS A 53 -3.33 7.77 0.65
C LYS A 53 -2.38 7.79 -0.53
N GLN A 54 -1.42 8.70 -0.53
CA GLN A 54 -0.43 8.81 -1.60
C GLN A 54 0.52 7.61 -1.59
N ILE A 55 0.90 7.15 -0.41
CA ILE A 55 1.76 5.97 -0.25
C ILE A 55 1.05 4.74 -0.78
N ILE A 56 -0.21 4.55 -0.42
CA ILE A 56 -1.02 3.42 -0.87
C ILE A 56 -1.19 3.47 -2.39
N LYS A 57 -1.45 4.66 -2.92
CA LYS A 57 -1.61 4.83 -4.36
C LYS A 57 -0.33 4.45 -5.11
N ALA A 58 0.82 4.91 -4.61
CA ALA A 58 2.11 4.58 -5.23
C ALA A 58 2.38 3.08 -5.19
N ALA A 59 2.11 2.46 -4.05
CA ALA A 59 2.27 1.01 -3.90
C ALA A 59 1.37 0.25 -4.86
N ASN A 60 0.13 0.72 -5.01
CA ASN A 60 -0.83 0.08 -5.91
C ASN A 60 -0.38 0.15 -7.36
N ILE A 61 0.19 1.29 -7.77
CA ILE A 61 0.73 1.43 -9.11
C ILE A 61 1.86 0.43 -9.35
N HIS A 62 2.77 0.28 -8.39
CA HIS A 62 3.84 -0.70 -8.48
C HIS A 62 3.30 -2.11 -8.56
N TYR A 63 2.30 -2.43 -7.77
CA TYR A 63 1.67 -3.74 -7.78
C TYR A 63 1.07 -4.05 -9.15
N MET A 64 0.34 -3.10 -9.72
CA MET A 64 -0.29 -3.29 -11.03
C MET A 64 0.74 -3.48 -12.12
N ASN A 65 1.84 -2.73 -12.05
CA ASN A 65 2.92 -2.87 -13.03
C ASN A 65 3.58 -4.24 -12.96
N GLU A 66 3.84 -4.73 -11.75
CA GLU A 66 4.41 -6.06 -11.55
C GLU A 66 3.45 -7.15 -12.02
N TRP A 67 2.17 -6.97 -11.74
CA TRP A 67 1.18 -7.93 -12.16
C TRP A 67 1.11 -8.03 -13.69
N LYS A 68 1.14 -6.90 -14.37
CA LYS A 68 1.13 -6.87 -15.84
C LYS A 68 2.37 -7.55 -16.40
N ALA A 69 3.53 -7.31 -15.79
CA ALA A 69 4.77 -7.91 -16.25
C ALA A 69 4.73 -9.44 -16.14
N ARG A 70 4.12 -9.95 -15.08
CA ARG A 70 4.05 -11.40 -14.87
C ARG A 70 3.01 -12.06 -15.77
N SER A 71 1.87 -11.42 -15.97
CA SER A 71 0.79 -12.02 -16.72
C SER A 71 0.90 -11.76 -18.22
N GLY A 72 1.58 -10.73 -18.56
CA GLY A 72 1.80 -10.45 -19.97
C GLY A 72 2.85 -11.28 -20.55
N ASN A 73 3.22 -11.34 -20.34
CA ASN A 73 4.01 -11.64 -20.96
C ASN A 73 4.90 -11.75 -21.46
N THR A 74 4.69 -11.82 -21.40
CA THR A 74 5.51 -12.06 -22.03
C THR A 74 6.38 -11.35 -22.77
N GLU A 75 6.43 -10.87 -23.26
CA GLU A 75 7.20 -10.21 -23.91
C GLU A 75 8.01 -9.30 -23.42
N SER A 76 8.00 -9.26 -23.13
CA SER A 76 8.54 -8.58 -22.81
C SER A 76 9.28 -8.22 -22.25
N ASN A 77 9.53 -8.30 -22.24
CA ASN A 77 10.09 -7.97 -21.74
C ASN A 77 10.80 -7.42 -21.36
N THR A 78 10.84 -7.21 -21.42
CA THR A 78 11.37 -6.72 -21.12
C THR A 78 11.94 -6.07 -20.58
N THR A 79 12.11 -5.75 -20.39
CA THR A 79 12.61 -5.16 -19.87
C THR A 79 12.84 -4.76 -19.10
N HIS A 80 13.11 -4.75 -18.64
CA HIS A 80 13.31 -4.30 -17.91
C HIS A 80 13.91 -4.29 -17.42
#